data_d9a510dbb406d290bb9ce50e69021d26
#
_entry.id   d9a510dbb406d290bb9ce50e69021d26
#
_cell.length_a   1.000
_cell.length_b   1.000
_cell.length_c   1.000
_cell.angle_alpha   90.00
_cell.angle_beta   90.00
_cell.angle_gamma   90.00
#
_symmetry.space_group_name_H-M   'P 1'
#
loop_
_entity.id
_entity.type
_entity.pdbx_description
1 polymer ?
#
loop_
_entity_poly.entity_id
_entity_poly.type
_entity_poly.pdbx_seq_one_letter_code
_entity_poly.pdbx_strand_id
1 'polypeptide(L)'
;MHSLQVLTMSWEGDNAPKVSNISEIVAQGMKPAEVAELMLKSFGKMMFEHGFVHADPHPGNLLVRRNPHESFYQRITRAIKQFAGLDVTYSPQLVILDHGLYVDIPPDVRRDWCLLWRSLVLGHRQVLTEVSNRLMPSGGGILTAALSFGFVPGTLPCTRVHLFLVWQMSYIQ
;
A
#
# COMPACT_ATOMS: atom_id res chain seq x y z
N MET A 1 15.45 -33.69 20.97
CA MET A 1 16.48 -32.95 20.21
C MET A 1 15.74 -31.81 19.52
N HIS A 2 15.92 -30.59 19.97
CA HIS A 2 15.38 -29.42 19.29
C HIS A 2 16.38 -29.01 18.21
N SER A 3 16.02 -29.21 16.94
CA SER A 3 16.81 -28.65 15.85
C SER A 3 16.58 -27.14 15.81
N LEU A 4 17.62 -26.35 15.99
CA LEU A 4 17.60 -24.92 15.75
C LEU A 4 17.36 -24.73 14.23
N GLN A 5 16.21 -24.16 13.87
CA GLN A 5 15.95 -23.77 12.50
C GLN A 5 16.63 -22.42 12.27
N VAL A 6 17.51 -22.36 11.29
CA VAL A 6 18.23 -21.15 10.90
C VAL A 6 17.79 -20.76 9.50
N LEU A 7 17.34 -19.54 9.34
CA LEU A 7 17.04 -18.95 8.04
C LEU A 7 18.21 -18.03 7.65
N THR A 8 18.82 -18.31 6.51
CA THR A 8 19.85 -17.44 5.93
C THR A 8 19.25 -16.68 4.75
N MET A 9 19.38 -15.36 4.78
CA MET A 9 18.87 -14.48 3.73
C MET A 9 19.90 -13.41 3.36
N SER A 10 19.72 -12.75 2.21
CA SER A 10 20.52 -11.58 1.86
C SER A 10 20.27 -10.43 2.83
N TRP A 11 21.31 -9.65 3.11
CA TRP A 11 21.18 -8.44 3.89
C TRP A 11 20.70 -7.30 3.00
N GLU A 12 19.53 -6.74 3.32
CA GLU A 12 18.87 -5.68 2.55
C GLU A 12 18.94 -4.29 3.24
N GLY A 13 19.57 -4.23 4.43
CA GLY A 13 19.59 -3.02 5.27
C GLY A 13 20.54 -1.90 4.80
N ASP A 14 21.49 -2.20 3.91
CA ASP A 14 22.44 -1.19 3.44
C ASP A 14 21.76 -0.21 2.50
N ASN A 15 21.76 1.07 2.87
CA ASN A 15 21.10 2.16 2.12
C ASN A 15 19.58 1.98 1.90
N ALA A 16 18.91 1.22 2.76
CA ALA A 16 17.48 1.01 2.73
C ALA A 16 16.84 1.46 4.05
N PRO A 17 16.50 2.75 4.21
CA PRO A 17 15.82 3.25 5.40
C PRO A 17 14.46 2.58 5.60
N LYS A 18 14.03 2.51 6.86
CA LYS A 18 12.65 2.15 7.18
C LYS A 18 11.68 3.16 6.58
N VAL A 19 10.53 2.70 6.14
CA VAL A 19 9.48 3.58 5.56
C VAL A 19 9.01 4.69 6.52
N SER A 20 9.21 4.53 7.82
CA SER A 20 8.93 5.54 8.85
C SER A 20 10.03 6.60 9.00
N ASN A 21 11.23 6.38 8.46
CA ASN A 21 12.35 7.32 8.56
C ASN A 21 12.33 8.33 7.41
N ILE A 22 11.44 9.31 7.49
CA ILE A 22 11.22 10.31 6.43
C ILE A 22 12.48 11.13 6.15
N SER A 23 13.27 11.48 7.18
CA SER A 23 14.48 12.29 7.01
C SER A 23 15.53 11.57 6.14
N GLU A 24 15.70 10.29 6.35
CA GLU A 24 16.64 9.50 5.56
C GLU A 24 16.15 9.22 4.13
N ILE A 25 14.83 9.01 3.96
CA ILE A 25 14.19 8.89 2.64
C ILE A 25 14.48 10.13 1.80
N VAL A 26 14.29 11.32 2.40
CA VAL A 26 14.56 12.61 1.74
C VAL A 26 16.06 12.79 1.47
N ALA A 27 16.93 12.44 2.43
CA ALA A 27 18.39 12.51 2.26
C ALA A 27 18.89 11.61 1.11
N GLN A 28 18.18 10.52 0.84
CA GLN A 28 18.44 9.66 -0.32
C GLN A 28 17.82 10.18 -1.64
N GLY A 29 17.20 11.35 -1.64
CA GLY A 29 16.59 11.96 -2.82
C GLY A 29 15.31 11.27 -3.29
N MET A 30 14.63 10.54 -2.41
CA MET A 30 13.31 9.98 -2.67
C MET A 30 12.22 10.89 -2.08
N LYS A 31 11.04 10.89 -2.69
CA LYS A 31 9.90 11.65 -2.17
C LYS A 31 9.03 10.78 -1.26
N PRO A 32 8.78 11.19 -0.01
CA PRO A 32 7.91 10.41 0.90
C PRO A 32 6.52 10.14 0.33
N ALA A 33 5.96 11.06 -0.44
CA ALA A 33 4.67 10.86 -1.12
C ALA A 33 4.70 9.72 -2.15
N GLU A 34 5.80 9.57 -2.90
CA GLU A 34 5.96 8.47 -3.85
C GLU A 34 6.14 7.13 -3.13
N VAL A 35 6.82 7.14 -1.97
CA VAL A 35 6.95 5.95 -1.10
C VAL A 35 5.58 5.54 -0.55
N ALA A 36 4.79 6.48 -0.04
CA ALA A 36 3.44 6.21 0.44
C ALA A 36 2.52 5.66 -0.67
N GLU A 37 2.60 6.25 -1.86
CA GLU A 37 1.85 5.78 -3.03
C GLU A 37 2.26 4.35 -3.42
N LEU A 38 3.56 4.05 -3.41
CA LEU A 38 4.08 2.71 -3.70
C LEU A 38 3.56 1.68 -2.68
N MET A 39 3.58 2.02 -1.38
CA MET A 39 3.04 1.16 -0.33
C MET A 39 1.56 0.89 -0.55
N LEU A 40 0.76 1.93 -0.75
CA LEU A 40 -0.68 1.80 -1.00
C LEU A 40 -0.97 0.93 -2.23
N LYS A 41 -0.23 1.13 -3.34
CA LYS A 41 -0.36 0.31 -4.54
C LYS A 41 0.01 -1.14 -4.29
N SER A 42 1.10 -1.41 -3.59
CA SER A 42 1.58 -2.76 -3.33
C SER A 42 0.60 -3.55 -2.47
N PHE A 43 0.20 -3.00 -1.31
CA PHE A 43 -0.75 -3.67 -0.41
C PHE A 43 -2.16 -3.70 -0.98
N GLY A 44 -2.57 -2.66 -1.72
CA GLY A 44 -3.84 -2.65 -2.45
C GLY A 44 -3.92 -3.78 -3.48
N LYS A 45 -2.86 -4.01 -4.26
CA LYS A 45 -2.80 -5.13 -5.20
C LYS A 45 -2.85 -6.49 -4.50
N MET A 46 -2.08 -6.65 -3.41
CA MET A 46 -2.13 -7.88 -2.62
C MET A 46 -3.56 -8.19 -2.17
N MET A 47 -4.27 -7.18 -1.65
CA MET A 47 -5.61 -7.34 -1.09
C MET A 47 -6.69 -7.51 -2.17
N PHE A 48 -6.74 -6.62 -3.14
CA PHE A 48 -7.88 -6.51 -4.06
C PHE A 48 -7.70 -7.31 -5.35
N GLU A 49 -6.47 -7.42 -5.86
CA GLU A 49 -6.20 -8.14 -7.11
C GLU A 49 -5.81 -9.59 -6.85
N HIS A 50 -4.82 -9.83 -5.99
CA HIS A 50 -4.25 -11.16 -5.78
C HIS A 50 -5.00 -11.97 -4.72
N GLY A 51 -5.52 -11.32 -3.68
CA GLY A 51 -6.13 -12.01 -2.54
C GLY A 51 -5.13 -12.75 -1.66
N PHE A 52 -3.84 -12.42 -1.78
CA PHE A 52 -2.75 -12.95 -0.98
C PHE A 52 -2.02 -11.79 -0.33
N VAL A 53 -2.17 -11.62 0.97
CA VAL A 53 -1.80 -10.41 1.70
C VAL A 53 -0.76 -10.71 2.76
N HIS A 54 0.29 -9.91 2.78
CA HIS A 54 1.18 -9.84 3.93
C HIS A 54 0.40 -9.23 5.11
N ALA A 55 0.17 -10.01 6.14
CA ALA A 55 -0.75 -9.65 7.23
C ALA A 55 -0.08 -8.90 8.39
N ASP A 56 1.23 -8.70 8.33
CA ASP A 56 1.99 -7.90 9.32
C ASP A 56 2.83 -6.79 8.65
N PRO A 57 2.21 -5.76 8.05
CA PRO A 57 2.90 -4.66 7.40
C PRO A 57 3.48 -3.66 8.40
N HIS A 58 4.10 -4.16 9.48
CA HIS A 58 4.71 -3.29 10.47
C HIS A 58 5.84 -2.45 9.86
N PRO A 59 5.96 -1.14 10.17
CA PRO A 59 7.01 -0.28 9.60
C PRO A 59 8.45 -0.79 9.82
N GLY A 60 8.66 -1.66 10.82
CA GLY A 60 9.94 -2.33 11.05
C GLY A 60 10.31 -3.34 9.96
N ASN A 61 9.31 -3.91 9.29
CA ASN A 61 9.46 -4.92 8.26
C ASN A 61 9.43 -4.34 6.85
N LEU A 62 9.30 -3.02 6.73
CA LEU A 62 9.20 -2.31 5.46
C LEU A 62 10.39 -1.35 5.30
N LEU A 63 11.24 -1.63 4.34
CA LEU A 63 12.33 -0.76 3.94
C LEU A 63 12.04 -0.16 2.56
N VAL A 64 12.69 0.95 2.28
CA VAL A 64 12.63 1.57 0.96
C VAL A 64 14.05 1.89 0.48
N ARG A 65 14.34 1.62 -0.78
CA ARG A 65 15.61 1.97 -1.40
C ARG A 65 15.39 2.61 -2.76
N ARG A 66 16.44 3.20 -3.31
CA ARG A 66 16.41 3.64 -4.71
C ARG A 66 16.20 2.43 -5.61
N ASN A 67 15.29 2.54 -6.57
CA ASN A 67 15.02 1.44 -7.50
C ASN A 67 16.25 1.19 -8.38
N PRO A 68 16.89 0.01 -8.30
CA PRO A 68 18.03 -0.33 -9.14
C PRO A 68 17.64 -0.58 -10.61
N HIS A 69 16.36 -0.86 -10.87
CA HIS A 69 15.81 -1.19 -12.19
C HIS A 69 15.09 -0.01 -12.84
N GLU A 70 15.60 1.20 -12.65
CA GLU A 70 15.03 2.37 -13.33
C GLU A 70 15.08 2.19 -14.86
N SER A 71 13.97 2.56 -15.50
CA SER A 71 13.90 2.52 -16.96
C SER A 71 14.93 3.48 -17.62
N PHE A 72 15.32 3.17 -18.82
CA PHE A 72 16.22 4.04 -19.62
C PHE A 72 15.70 5.49 -19.69
N TYR A 73 14.39 5.66 -19.86
CA TYR A 73 13.77 6.98 -19.89
C TYR A 73 13.92 7.74 -18.57
N GLN A 74 13.72 7.08 -17.43
CA GLN A 74 13.91 7.68 -16.11
C GLN A 74 15.36 8.12 -15.88
N ARG A 75 16.30 7.29 -16.30
CA ARG A 75 17.74 7.60 -16.22
C ARG A 75 18.11 8.84 -17.05
N ILE A 76 17.63 8.95 -18.30
CA ILE A 76 17.85 10.10 -19.16
C ILE A 76 17.22 11.36 -18.55
N THR A 77 15.97 11.29 -18.15
CA THR A 77 15.26 12.44 -17.55
C THR A 77 15.98 12.95 -16.30
N ARG A 78 16.50 12.04 -15.48
CA ARG A 78 17.30 12.40 -14.32
C ARG A 78 18.62 13.06 -14.71
N ALA A 79 19.33 12.53 -15.70
CA ALA A 79 20.58 13.13 -16.18
C ALA A 79 20.36 14.55 -16.75
N ILE A 80 19.28 14.76 -17.50
CA ILE A 80 18.91 16.09 -18.00
C ILE A 80 18.61 17.05 -16.84
N LYS A 81 17.85 16.63 -15.85
CA LYS A 81 17.57 17.44 -14.66
C LYS A 81 18.84 17.82 -13.91
N GLN A 82 19.72 16.85 -13.70
CA GLN A 82 21.01 17.08 -13.03
C GLN A 82 21.86 18.08 -13.80
N PHE A 83 21.94 17.96 -15.12
CA PHE A 83 22.67 18.91 -15.98
C PHE A 83 22.06 20.31 -15.93
N ALA A 84 20.73 20.42 -15.85
CA ALA A 84 20.00 21.67 -15.74
C ALA A 84 20.00 22.28 -14.32
N GLY A 85 20.69 21.67 -13.34
CA GLY A 85 20.72 22.14 -11.95
C GLY A 85 19.37 22.00 -11.24
N LEU A 86 18.47 21.16 -11.73
CA LEU A 86 17.16 20.91 -11.14
C LEU A 86 17.24 19.78 -10.10
N ASP A 87 16.28 19.77 -9.17
CA ASP A 87 16.17 18.73 -8.15
C ASP A 87 16.04 17.35 -8.78
N VAL A 88 16.95 16.46 -8.40
CA VAL A 88 17.00 15.08 -8.84
C VAL A 88 16.28 14.20 -7.82
N THR A 89 15.25 13.49 -8.28
CA THR A 89 14.55 12.51 -7.46
C THR A 89 14.74 11.10 -8.00
N TYR A 90 14.81 10.12 -7.08
CA TYR A 90 14.93 8.71 -7.39
C TYR A 90 13.60 8.00 -7.16
N SER A 91 13.26 7.08 -8.06
CA SER A 91 12.09 6.22 -7.88
C SER A 91 12.32 5.27 -6.70
N PRO A 92 11.37 5.15 -5.77
CA PRO A 92 11.49 4.21 -4.66
C PRO A 92 11.23 2.76 -5.09
N GLN A 93 11.90 1.82 -4.41
CA GLN A 93 11.58 0.40 -4.41
C GLN A 93 11.27 -0.03 -2.96
N LEU A 94 10.12 -0.65 -2.75
CA LEU A 94 9.75 -1.23 -1.46
C LEU A 94 10.45 -2.58 -1.28
N VAL A 95 11.03 -2.79 -0.11
CA VAL A 95 11.60 -4.06 0.33
C VAL A 95 10.81 -4.53 1.53
N ILE A 96 10.18 -5.68 1.42
CA ILE A 96 9.40 -6.31 2.48
C ILE A 96 10.27 -7.35 3.14
N LEU A 97 10.46 -7.21 4.45
CA LEU A 97 11.12 -8.18 5.30
C LEU A 97 10.08 -9.03 6.04
N ASP A 98 10.55 -10.09 6.67
CA ASP A 98 9.74 -10.96 7.51
C ASP A 98 8.48 -11.49 6.81
N HIS A 99 8.66 -12.50 5.99
CA HIS A 99 7.58 -13.19 5.29
C HIS A 99 6.88 -14.27 6.14
N GLY A 100 6.83 -14.08 7.46
CA GLY A 100 6.30 -15.07 8.41
C GLY A 100 4.78 -15.19 8.43
N LEU A 101 4.06 -14.15 8.01
CA LEU A 101 2.59 -14.14 8.08
C LEU A 101 1.97 -13.64 6.78
N TYR A 102 1.34 -14.56 6.06
CA TYR A 102 0.49 -14.27 4.90
C TYR A 102 -0.89 -14.86 5.09
N VAL A 103 -1.88 -14.20 4.51
CA VAL A 103 -3.29 -14.64 4.54
C VAL A 103 -3.84 -14.70 3.13
N ASP A 104 -4.43 -15.83 2.79
CA ASP A 104 -5.26 -15.97 1.60
C ASP A 104 -6.66 -15.43 1.87
N ILE A 105 -7.11 -14.51 1.04
CA ILE A 105 -8.46 -13.95 1.10
C ILE A 105 -9.33 -14.73 0.10
N PRO A 106 -10.36 -15.45 0.57
CA PRO A 106 -11.28 -16.16 -0.32
C PRO A 106 -11.92 -15.21 -1.34
N PRO A 107 -12.19 -15.67 -2.58
CA PRO A 107 -12.70 -14.81 -3.66
C PRO A 107 -14.02 -14.09 -3.33
N ASP A 108 -14.90 -14.73 -2.58
CA ASP A 108 -16.16 -14.16 -2.11
C ASP A 108 -15.93 -13.04 -1.08
N VAL A 109 -15.06 -13.27 -0.09
CA VAL A 109 -14.65 -12.26 0.89
C VAL A 109 -13.94 -11.10 0.21
N ARG A 110 -13.05 -11.37 -0.76
CA ARG A 110 -12.37 -10.32 -1.53
C ARG A 110 -13.35 -9.46 -2.30
N ARG A 111 -14.37 -10.05 -2.92
CA ARG A 111 -15.44 -9.32 -3.61
C ARG A 111 -16.21 -8.43 -2.66
N ASP A 112 -16.57 -8.93 -1.49
CA ASP A 112 -17.25 -8.15 -0.47
C ASP A 112 -16.37 -7.01 0.06
N TRP A 113 -15.07 -7.20 0.23
CA TRP A 113 -14.13 -6.13 0.55
C TRP A 113 -14.09 -5.04 -0.53
N CYS A 114 -14.05 -5.42 -1.81
CA CYS A 114 -14.11 -4.47 -2.92
C CYS A 114 -15.41 -3.67 -2.91
N LEU A 115 -16.56 -4.33 -2.70
CA LEU A 115 -17.86 -3.69 -2.61
C LEU A 115 -17.96 -2.76 -1.39
N LEU A 116 -17.39 -3.15 -0.26
CA LEU A 116 -17.33 -2.35 0.96
C LEU A 116 -16.63 -1.01 0.68
N TRP A 117 -15.39 -1.07 0.19
CA TRP A 117 -14.60 0.11 -0.10
C TRP A 117 -15.22 0.98 -1.18
N ARG A 118 -15.73 0.38 -2.27
CA ARG A 118 -16.45 1.09 -3.32
C ARG A 118 -17.66 1.83 -2.75
N SER A 119 -18.45 1.16 -1.94
CA SER A 119 -19.67 1.74 -1.35
C SER A 119 -19.34 2.86 -0.37
N LEU A 120 -18.24 2.73 0.37
CA LEU A 120 -17.73 3.77 1.26
C LEU A 120 -17.35 5.02 0.47
N VAL A 121 -16.56 4.86 -0.61
CA VAL A 121 -16.08 5.97 -1.46
C VAL A 121 -17.24 6.67 -2.18
N LEU A 122 -18.20 5.91 -2.70
CA LEU A 122 -19.34 6.44 -3.44
C LEU A 122 -20.50 6.90 -2.56
N GLY A 123 -20.43 6.68 -1.24
CA GLY A 123 -21.48 7.05 -0.30
C GLY A 123 -22.72 6.16 -0.37
N HIS A 124 -22.62 4.94 -0.90
CA HIS A 124 -23.73 4.00 -1.04
C HIS A 124 -24.03 3.29 0.29
N ARG A 125 -24.69 3.98 1.22
CA ARG A 125 -24.89 3.54 2.62
C ARG A 125 -25.60 2.19 2.76
N GLN A 126 -26.61 1.92 1.93
CA GLN A 126 -27.34 0.64 1.98
C GLN A 126 -26.43 -0.54 1.66
N VAL A 127 -25.71 -0.47 0.53
CA VAL A 127 -24.76 -1.51 0.12
C VAL A 127 -23.64 -1.67 1.16
N LEU A 128 -23.15 -0.55 1.70
CA LEU A 128 -22.12 -0.57 2.74
C LEU A 128 -22.61 -1.36 3.97
N THR A 129 -23.85 -1.13 4.44
CA THR A 129 -24.42 -1.82 5.58
C THR A 129 -24.63 -3.31 5.28
N GLU A 130 -25.16 -3.66 4.13
CA GLU A 130 -25.37 -5.05 3.71
C GLU A 130 -24.06 -5.83 3.66
N VAL A 131 -23.04 -5.26 3.03
CA VAL A 131 -21.73 -5.89 2.90
C VAL A 131 -21.05 -6.02 4.26
N SER A 132 -21.13 -4.97 5.10
CA SER A 132 -20.59 -5.01 6.47
C SER A 132 -21.20 -6.14 7.30
N ASN A 133 -22.51 -6.38 7.16
CA ASN A 133 -23.19 -7.45 7.86
C ASN A 133 -22.79 -8.85 7.34
N ARG A 134 -22.46 -8.98 6.05
CA ARG A 134 -21.92 -10.23 5.50
C ARG A 134 -20.51 -10.52 6.01
N LEU A 135 -19.65 -9.50 6.01
CA LEU A 135 -18.26 -9.62 6.48
C LEU A 135 -18.16 -9.82 8.00
N MET A 136 -19.05 -9.19 8.75
CA MET A 136 -19.10 -9.28 10.21
C MET A 136 -20.55 -9.46 10.70
N PRO A 137 -21.11 -10.68 10.70
CA PRO A 137 -22.49 -10.91 11.07
C PRO A 137 -22.87 -10.40 12.48
N SER A 138 -21.91 -10.48 13.42
CA SER A 138 -22.13 -10.02 14.81
C SER A 138 -21.71 -8.56 15.06
N GLY A 139 -21.21 -7.83 14.06
CA GLY A 139 -20.61 -6.50 14.26
C GLY A 139 -20.64 -5.59 13.03
N GLY A 140 -21.42 -5.89 12.01
CA GLY A 140 -21.47 -5.11 10.77
C GLY A 140 -21.83 -3.65 10.97
N GLY A 141 -22.73 -3.36 11.93
CA GLY A 141 -23.02 -1.99 12.33
C GLY A 141 -21.84 -1.23 12.93
N ILE A 142 -21.01 -1.92 13.71
CA ILE A 142 -19.77 -1.35 14.28
C ILE A 142 -18.77 -1.09 13.17
N LEU A 143 -18.61 -2.04 12.24
CA LEU A 143 -17.72 -1.89 11.08
C LEU A 143 -18.15 -0.69 10.21
N THR A 144 -19.46 -0.59 9.91
CA THR A 144 -20.01 0.54 9.16
C THR A 144 -19.75 1.86 9.87
N ALA A 145 -20.01 1.93 11.18
CA ALA A 145 -19.75 3.12 11.98
C ALA A 145 -18.25 3.49 11.97
N ALA A 146 -17.37 2.55 12.30
CA ALA A 146 -15.92 2.78 12.34
C ALA A 146 -15.35 3.31 11.02
N LEU A 147 -15.78 2.74 9.90
CA LEU A 147 -15.38 3.19 8.57
C LEU A 147 -15.99 4.55 8.20
N SER A 148 -17.20 4.85 8.66
CA SER A 148 -17.88 6.12 8.37
C SER A 148 -17.39 7.28 9.21
N PHE A 149 -16.90 7.06 10.43
CA PHE A 149 -16.40 8.12 11.32
C PHE A 149 -15.14 8.81 10.80
N GLY A 150 -14.30 8.12 10.04
CA GLY A 150 -13.12 8.72 9.39
C GLY A 150 -13.37 9.22 7.97
N PHE A 151 -14.58 9.02 7.44
CA PHE A 151 -14.88 9.21 6.03
C PHE A 151 -16.08 10.15 5.83
N VAL A 152 -15.79 11.45 5.67
CA VAL A 152 -16.80 12.41 5.23
C VAL A 152 -16.67 12.55 3.71
N PRO A 153 -17.66 12.11 2.90
CA PRO A 153 -17.64 12.29 1.46
C PRO A 153 -17.47 13.78 1.12
N GLY A 154 -16.42 14.10 0.36
CA GLY A 154 -16.17 15.47 -0.09
C GLY A 154 -15.26 16.34 0.81
N THR A 155 -14.80 15.85 1.98
CA THR A 155 -13.96 16.64 2.89
C THR A 155 -12.50 16.22 2.99
N LEU A 156 -12.09 15.15 2.32
CA LEU A 156 -10.69 14.72 2.36
C LEU A 156 -9.84 15.52 1.37
N PRO A 157 -8.78 16.21 1.83
CA PRO A 157 -7.86 16.93 0.96
C PRO A 157 -6.93 16.01 0.16
N CYS A 158 -7.08 14.70 0.26
CA CYS A 158 -6.20 13.74 -0.40
C CYS A 158 -6.83 13.14 -1.65
N THR A 159 -6.96 13.95 -2.68
CA THR A 159 -7.51 13.60 -4.00
C THR A 159 -6.80 12.43 -4.68
N ARG A 160 -5.52 12.18 -4.39
CA ARG A 160 -4.75 11.10 -5.06
C ARG A 160 -5.03 9.71 -4.50
N VAL A 161 -5.18 9.56 -3.18
CA VAL A 161 -5.50 8.26 -2.57
C VAL A 161 -6.93 7.84 -2.93
N HIS A 162 -7.85 8.80 -2.96
CA HIS A 162 -9.26 8.57 -3.36
C HIS A 162 -9.39 8.12 -4.80
N LEU A 163 -8.76 8.84 -5.72
CA LEU A 163 -8.75 8.49 -7.16
C LEU A 163 -8.05 7.16 -7.41
N PHE A 164 -7.01 6.84 -6.66
CA PHE A 164 -6.30 5.57 -6.79
C PHE A 164 -7.15 4.38 -6.36
N LEU A 165 -7.81 4.45 -5.21
CA LEU A 165 -8.72 3.40 -4.75
C LEU A 165 -9.93 3.24 -5.70
N VAL A 166 -10.50 4.35 -6.18
CA VAL A 166 -11.60 4.33 -7.17
C VAL A 166 -11.13 3.79 -8.51
N TRP A 167 -9.97 4.20 -9.00
CA TRP A 167 -9.41 3.75 -10.27
C TRP A 167 -9.08 2.25 -10.25
N GLN A 168 -8.49 1.76 -9.16
CA GLN A 168 -8.17 0.34 -9.01
C GLN A 168 -9.44 -0.52 -8.90
N MET A 169 -10.52 0.04 -8.36
CA MET A 169 -11.83 -0.63 -8.28
C MET A 169 -12.62 -0.61 -9.59
N SER A 170 -12.31 0.29 -10.51
CA SER A 170 -12.93 0.32 -11.85
C SER A 170 -12.42 -0.79 -12.77
N TYR A 171 -11.28 -1.39 -12.44
CA TYR A 171 -10.68 -2.50 -13.20
C TYR A 171 -11.14 -3.90 -12.75
N ILE A 172 -11.87 -3.98 -11.63
CA ILE A 172 -12.44 -5.24 -11.12
C ILE A 172 -13.91 -5.29 -11.59
N GLN A 173 -14.11 -5.58 -12.87
CA GLN A 173 -15.38 -6.03 -13.45
C GLN A 173 -15.34 -7.53 -13.69
#